data_85fb001224a4ab4fff7f7e0b985234bc
#
_entry.id   85fb001224a4ab4fff7f7e0b985234bc
#
_cell.length_a   1.000
_cell.length_b   1.000
_cell.length_c   1.000
_cell.angle_alpha   90.00
_cell.angle_beta   90.00
_cell.angle_gamma   90.00
#
_symmetry.space_group_name_H-M   'P 1'
#
loop_
_entity.id
_entity.type
_entity.pdbx_description
1 polymer ?
#
loop_
_entity_poly.entity_id
_entity_poly.type
_entity_poly.pdbx_seq_one_letter_code
_entity_poly.pdbx_strand_id
1 'polypeptide(L)'
;MSLSSSIRRRLAPLYYRRFEKTPDIFRLYETYRAHDRLSRQQLLDVQFNSLQSLLLHACHHTRYYRRLFHDCGFDPNRFESLEQLNLLPYLTKETVNANYADLIADNVDEHDKHISCTGGTSGAKMNFLRDNRCRAHRLAIQWRSDAWTGWEPGSNVAYVWPAAQDLSPRTTWKQKLVSQYATGVSVISAGVLNETILSQIAADLCRIKPALIRCFPSAGTEVAQYLHDHHIALPGLRGVVSAGESVSDTQRNVIESGFGAPVFNLYASREVGTTAAECSQHRHLHIAVDSQVVEIVTAGKRMALGEFGDIVITDLLNYAMPMIRYAIGDYGSLVEGDCPCGLPFPLLENVVGRTGDNLRDCEGKTVVPNTLTAHLIVHGPRVGQVQVIQNTYKEVLVRMSADPAPDQSVRDFYSTNLKILLKGLEEVRFEVVDHISYEESGKYRFTICNIPPDMPPPGTAR
;
A
#
# COMPACT_ATOMS: atom_id res chain seq x y z
N MET A 1 32.20 11.61 -3.42
CA MET A 1 32.29 11.02 -4.78
C MET A 1 31.25 9.91 -4.89
N SER A 2 30.32 9.99 -5.83
CA SER A 2 29.38 8.88 -6.09
C SER A 2 30.09 7.85 -6.97
N LEU A 3 30.08 6.58 -6.56
CA LEU A 3 30.49 5.50 -7.46
C LEU A 3 29.55 5.46 -8.68
N SER A 4 30.10 5.19 -9.87
CA SER A 4 29.28 5.02 -11.07
C SER A 4 28.31 3.84 -10.89
N SER A 5 27.14 3.89 -11.52
CA SER A 5 26.14 2.83 -11.49
C SER A 5 26.73 1.46 -11.92
N SER A 6 27.68 1.46 -12.85
CA SER A 6 28.39 0.26 -13.32
C SER A 6 29.23 -0.40 -12.23
N ILE A 7 29.90 0.39 -11.40
CA ILE A 7 30.70 -0.16 -10.27
C ILE A 7 29.74 -0.72 -9.21
N ARG A 8 28.65 -0.02 -8.91
CA ARG A 8 27.64 -0.52 -7.95
C ARG A 8 26.99 -1.81 -8.42
N ARG A 9 26.67 -1.96 -9.70
CA ARG A 9 26.13 -3.22 -10.24
C ARG A 9 27.06 -4.40 -9.97
N ARG A 10 28.39 -4.19 -9.86
CA ARG A 10 29.37 -5.23 -9.52
C ARG A 10 29.46 -5.47 -8.01
N LEU A 11 29.32 -4.44 -7.19
CA LEU A 11 29.46 -4.51 -5.73
C LEU A 11 28.16 -4.93 -5.01
N ALA A 12 27.01 -4.51 -5.53
CA ALA A 12 25.72 -4.76 -4.92
C ALA A 12 25.42 -6.27 -4.70
N PRO A 13 25.74 -7.21 -5.62
CA PRO A 13 25.53 -8.65 -5.36
C PRO A 13 26.24 -9.13 -4.11
N LEU A 14 27.48 -8.65 -3.86
CA LEU A 14 28.24 -9.01 -2.66
C LEU A 14 27.59 -8.46 -1.38
N TYR A 15 27.08 -7.22 -1.47
CA TYR A 15 26.33 -6.61 -0.36
C TYR A 15 25.05 -7.39 -0.05
N TYR A 16 24.21 -7.67 -1.03
CA TYR A 16 22.96 -8.40 -0.85
C TYR A 16 23.19 -9.82 -0.34
N ARG A 17 24.22 -10.51 -0.83
CA ARG A 17 24.63 -11.83 -0.33
C ARG A 17 25.09 -11.79 1.12
N ARG A 18 25.93 -10.81 1.49
CA ARG A 18 26.62 -10.79 2.79
C ARG A 18 25.78 -10.19 3.91
N PHE A 19 25.03 -9.13 3.62
CA PHE A 19 24.32 -8.32 4.62
C PHE A 19 22.81 -8.50 4.58
N GLU A 20 22.22 -8.59 3.40
CA GLU A 20 20.77 -8.76 3.23
C GLU A 20 20.33 -10.23 3.15
N LYS A 21 21.28 -11.16 3.00
CA LYS A 21 21.02 -12.59 2.81
C LYS A 21 20.08 -12.90 1.63
N THR A 22 20.16 -12.09 0.57
CA THR A 22 19.35 -12.21 -0.65
C THR A 22 20.26 -12.36 -1.88
N PRO A 23 21.04 -13.45 -2.01
CA PRO A 23 22.08 -13.60 -3.04
C PRO A 23 21.54 -13.56 -4.46
N ASP A 24 20.29 -14.02 -4.67
CA ASP A 24 19.68 -14.20 -6.00
C ASP A 24 18.94 -12.96 -6.51
N ILE A 25 19.01 -11.81 -5.82
CA ILE A 25 18.20 -10.64 -6.11
C ILE A 25 18.29 -10.17 -7.57
N PHE A 26 19.48 -10.18 -8.18
CA PHE A 26 19.66 -9.75 -9.55
C PHE A 26 19.06 -10.76 -10.54
N ARG A 27 19.23 -12.07 -10.29
CA ARG A 27 18.59 -13.12 -11.10
C ARG A 27 17.07 -13.03 -11.03
N LEU A 28 16.51 -12.82 -9.82
CA LEU A 28 15.08 -12.64 -9.62
C LEU A 28 14.58 -11.38 -10.33
N TYR A 29 15.31 -10.27 -10.27
CA TYR A 29 14.97 -9.06 -11.00
C TYR A 29 14.87 -9.31 -12.51
N GLU A 30 15.87 -9.97 -13.11
CA GLU A 30 15.83 -10.32 -14.54
C GLU A 30 14.65 -11.25 -14.87
N THR A 31 14.33 -12.21 -13.99
CA THR A 31 13.16 -13.07 -14.15
C THR A 31 11.87 -12.25 -14.19
N TYR A 32 11.67 -11.36 -13.22
CA TYR A 32 10.47 -10.51 -13.19
C TYR A 32 10.43 -9.49 -14.34
N ARG A 33 11.59 -9.01 -14.79
CA ARG A 33 11.67 -8.16 -16.01
C ARG A 33 11.30 -8.93 -17.28
N ALA A 34 11.61 -10.22 -17.36
CA ALA A 34 11.18 -11.06 -18.47
C ALA A 34 9.65 -11.24 -18.49
N HIS A 35 8.98 -11.22 -17.33
CA HIS A 35 7.51 -11.30 -17.25
C HIS A 35 6.82 -10.10 -17.91
N ASP A 36 7.46 -8.94 -18.01
CA ASP A 36 6.94 -7.76 -18.72
C ASP A 36 6.69 -8.04 -20.23
N ARG A 37 7.25 -9.12 -20.76
CA ARG A 37 7.16 -9.52 -22.18
C ARG A 37 6.31 -10.78 -22.44
N LEU A 38 5.78 -11.38 -21.40
CA LEU A 38 4.87 -12.53 -21.50
C LEU A 38 3.53 -12.09 -22.09
N SER A 39 2.79 -13.03 -22.67
CA SER A 39 1.36 -12.78 -22.90
C SER A 39 0.59 -12.77 -21.57
N ARG A 40 -0.60 -12.16 -21.56
CA ARG A 40 -1.46 -12.19 -20.37
C ARG A 40 -1.75 -13.61 -19.91
N GLN A 41 -2.02 -14.54 -20.85
CA GLN A 41 -2.27 -15.95 -20.50
C GLN A 41 -1.06 -16.60 -19.84
N GLN A 42 0.14 -16.43 -20.39
CA GLN A 42 1.36 -16.97 -19.79
C GLN A 42 1.60 -16.42 -18.37
N LEU A 43 1.30 -15.15 -18.16
CA LEU A 43 1.42 -14.53 -16.85
C LEU A 43 0.41 -15.10 -15.84
N LEU A 44 -0.83 -15.33 -16.27
CA LEU A 44 -1.84 -15.99 -15.44
C LEU A 44 -1.50 -17.47 -15.16
N ASP A 45 -0.87 -18.16 -16.11
CA ASP A 45 -0.36 -19.52 -15.88
C ASP A 45 0.76 -19.54 -14.82
N VAL A 46 1.65 -18.55 -14.82
CA VAL A 46 2.66 -18.35 -13.75
C VAL A 46 1.97 -18.14 -12.39
N GLN A 47 0.94 -17.29 -12.34
CA GLN A 47 0.16 -17.05 -11.13
C GLN A 47 -0.49 -18.34 -10.62
N PHE A 48 -1.18 -19.06 -11.49
CA PHE A 48 -1.91 -20.28 -11.15
C PHE A 48 -0.96 -21.36 -10.58
N ASN A 49 0.15 -21.62 -11.25
CA ASN A 49 1.16 -22.60 -10.81
C ASN A 49 1.78 -22.22 -9.45
N SER A 50 2.02 -20.93 -9.24
CA SER A 50 2.55 -20.41 -7.97
C SER A 50 1.52 -20.57 -6.85
N LEU A 51 0.24 -20.29 -7.14
CA LEU A 51 -0.86 -20.46 -6.19
C LEU A 51 -1.05 -21.93 -5.80
N GLN A 52 -1.09 -22.85 -6.77
CA GLN A 52 -1.19 -24.29 -6.50
C GLN A 52 -0.05 -24.77 -5.60
N SER A 53 1.18 -24.34 -5.90
CA SER A 53 2.35 -24.66 -5.08
C SER A 53 2.22 -24.12 -3.65
N LEU A 54 1.73 -22.89 -3.48
CA LEU A 54 1.50 -22.29 -2.16
C LEU A 54 0.40 -23.02 -1.38
N LEU A 55 -0.70 -23.39 -2.02
CA LEU A 55 -1.82 -24.11 -1.37
C LEU A 55 -1.35 -25.50 -0.87
N LEU A 56 -0.62 -26.24 -1.69
CA LEU A 56 -0.01 -27.51 -1.30
C LEU A 56 0.96 -27.35 -0.13
N HIS A 57 1.85 -26.34 -0.20
CA HIS A 57 2.78 -26.03 0.87
C HIS A 57 2.04 -25.67 2.18
N ALA A 58 1.04 -24.80 2.12
CA ALA A 58 0.25 -24.38 3.27
C ALA A 58 -0.45 -25.59 3.94
N CYS A 59 -1.00 -26.50 3.15
CA CYS A 59 -1.62 -27.72 3.65
C CYS A 59 -0.61 -28.63 4.37
N HIS A 60 0.58 -28.81 3.81
CA HIS A 60 1.57 -29.73 4.37
C HIS A 60 2.32 -29.15 5.56
N HIS A 61 2.63 -27.85 5.55
CA HIS A 61 3.58 -27.23 6.47
C HIS A 61 2.97 -26.29 7.48
N THR A 62 1.65 -26.02 7.47
CA THR A 62 1.01 -25.18 8.48
C THR A 62 -0.14 -25.92 9.17
N ARG A 63 -0.25 -25.81 10.48
CA ARG A 63 -1.35 -26.41 11.25
C ARG A 63 -2.68 -25.72 10.95
N TYR A 64 -2.66 -24.40 10.77
CA TYR A 64 -3.83 -23.60 10.48
C TYR A 64 -4.49 -24.02 9.16
N TYR A 65 -3.76 -24.02 8.04
CA TYR A 65 -4.34 -24.32 6.73
C TYR A 65 -4.68 -25.80 6.57
N ARG A 66 -3.94 -26.71 7.19
CA ARG A 66 -4.30 -28.13 7.22
C ARG A 66 -5.69 -28.35 7.82
N ARG A 67 -5.97 -27.74 8.98
CA ARG A 67 -7.28 -27.78 9.63
C ARG A 67 -8.34 -27.08 8.78
N LEU A 68 -8.07 -25.85 8.34
CA LEU A 68 -9.02 -25.05 7.58
C LEU A 68 -9.46 -25.75 6.30
N PHE A 69 -8.53 -26.29 5.53
CA PHE A 69 -8.82 -26.98 4.27
C PHE A 69 -9.69 -28.22 4.51
N HIS A 70 -9.38 -28.99 5.53
CA HIS A 70 -10.22 -30.12 5.94
C HIS A 70 -11.64 -29.66 6.30
N ASP A 71 -11.78 -28.64 7.12
CA ASP A 71 -13.07 -28.17 7.62
C ASP A 71 -13.94 -27.54 6.50
N CYS A 72 -13.32 -26.93 5.50
CA CYS A 72 -13.98 -26.37 4.32
C CYS A 72 -14.19 -27.37 3.18
N GLY A 73 -13.71 -28.62 3.31
CA GLY A 73 -13.75 -29.59 2.21
C GLY A 73 -12.90 -29.18 1.00
N PHE A 74 -11.85 -28.37 1.21
CA PHE A 74 -10.97 -27.89 0.16
C PHE A 74 -9.76 -28.83 0.01
N ASP A 75 -9.60 -29.44 -1.17
CA ASP A 75 -8.45 -30.30 -1.48
C ASP A 75 -7.48 -29.59 -2.43
N PRO A 76 -6.30 -29.14 -1.95
CA PRO A 76 -5.31 -28.46 -2.78
C PRO A 76 -4.73 -29.33 -3.90
N ASN A 77 -4.82 -30.67 -3.82
CA ASN A 77 -4.42 -31.57 -4.90
C ASN A 77 -5.40 -31.57 -6.08
N ARG A 78 -6.63 -31.12 -5.85
CA ARG A 78 -7.71 -30.99 -6.85
C ARG A 78 -8.00 -29.55 -7.19
N PHE A 79 -7.03 -28.65 -6.98
CA PHE A 79 -7.17 -27.25 -7.30
C PHE A 79 -7.01 -27.04 -8.82
N GLU A 80 -8.09 -26.66 -9.50
CA GLU A 80 -8.17 -26.50 -10.95
C GLU A 80 -8.54 -25.09 -11.40
N SER A 81 -9.13 -24.27 -10.50
CA SER A 81 -9.52 -22.91 -10.84
C SER A 81 -9.51 -21.96 -9.65
N LEU A 82 -9.35 -20.65 -9.93
CA LEU A 82 -9.35 -19.59 -8.90
C LEU A 82 -10.70 -19.48 -8.16
N GLU A 83 -11.80 -19.91 -8.79
CA GLU A 83 -13.13 -19.89 -8.18
C GLU A 83 -13.23 -20.80 -6.96
N GLN A 84 -12.42 -21.86 -6.90
CA GLN A 84 -12.37 -22.76 -5.75
C GLN A 84 -11.85 -22.07 -4.48
N LEU A 85 -11.12 -20.95 -4.60
CA LEU A 85 -10.74 -20.14 -3.44
C LEU A 85 -11.99 -19.63 -2.67
N ASN A 86 -13.15 -19.51 -3.31
CA ASN A 86 -14.38 -19.08 -2.65
C ASN A 86 -14.87 -20.06 -1.56
N LEU A 87 -14.38 -21.29 -1.54
CA LEU A 87 -14.61 -22.24 -0.44
C LEU A 87 -13.88 -21.83 0.86
N LEU A 88 -12.84 -21.02 0.75
CA LEU A 88 -12.03 -20.61 1.89
C LEU A 88 -12.52 -19.27 2.44
N PRO A 89 -12.63 -19.13 3.77
CA PRO A 89 -12.93 -17.84 4.40
C PRO A 89 -11.80 -16.84 4.21
N TYR A 90 -12.08 -15.57 4.47
CA TYR A 90 -11.04 -14.54 4.47
C TYR A 90 -10.15 -14.67 5.70
N LEU A 91 -8.85 -14.50 5.48
CA LEU A 91 -7.89 -14.34 6.56
C LEU A 91 -7.91 -12.87 7.03
N THR A 92 -8.31 -12.62 8.27
CA THR A 92 -8.34 -11.27 8.85
C THR A 92 -7.17 -11.07 9.81
N LYS A 93 -6.92 -9.82 10.24
CA LYS A 93 -5.89 -9.51 11.25
C LYS A 93 -6.16 -10.22 12.57
N GLU A 94 -7.41 -10.29 12.97
CA GLU A 94 -7.85 -10.98 14.18
C GLU A 94 -7.56 -12.48 14.08
N THR A 95 -7.88 -13.08 12.93
CA THR A 95 -7.59 -14.50 12.65
C THR A 95 -6.09 -14.77 12.68
N VAL A 96 -5.27 -13.88 12.08
CA VAL A 96 -3.81 -14.01 12.13
C VAL A 96 -3.29 -13.94 13.56
N ASN A 97 -3.73 -12.95 14.34
CA ASN A 97 -3.30 -12.81 15.73
C ASN A 97 -3.70 -14.00 16.59
N ALA A 98 -4.92 -14.52 16.41
CA ALA A 98 -5.43 -15.67 17.17
C ALA A 98 -4.73 -16.99 16.79
N ASN A 99 -4.19 -17.10 15.57
CA ASN A 99 -3.58 -18.34 15.06
C ASN A 99 -2.10 -18.15 14.65
N TYR A 100 -1.42 -17.15 15.20
CA TYR A 100 -0.07 -16.77 14.77
C TYR A 100 0.92 -17.94 14.68
N ALA A 101 0.99 -18.75 15.74
CA ALA A 101 1.90 -19.90 15.81
C ALA A 101 1.52 -21.01 14.80
N ASP A 102 0.22 -21.23 14.57
CA ASP A 102 -0.28 -22.27 13.67
C ASP A 102 -0.17 -21.89 12.18
N LEU A 103 -0.04 -20.58 11.88
CA LEU A 103 0.18 -20.05 10.53
C LEU A 103 1.65 -20.15 10.10
N ILE A 104 2.60 -20.28 11.04
CA ILE A 104 4.02 -20.42 10.71
C ILE A 104 4.28 -21.84 10.19
N ALA A 105 4.93 -21.91 9.02
CA ALA A 105 5.31 -23.18 8.43
C ALA A 105 6.40 -23.89 9.26
N ASP A 106 6.26 -25.21 9.44
CA ASP A 106 7.15 -26.02 10.26
C ASP A 106 8.54 -26.26 9.66
N ASN A 107 8.71 -25.94 8.39
CA ASN A 107 9.97 -26.09 7.64
C ASN A 107 10.76 -24.78 7.48
N VAL A 108 10.43 -23.72 8.21
CA VAL A 108 11.17 -22.45 8.18
C VAL A 108 12.37 -22.50 9.13
N ASP A 109 13.56 -22.21 8.60
CA ASP A 109 14.77 -22.05 9.41
C ASP A 109 14.65 -20.90 10.40
N GLU A 110 14.94 -21.15 11.69
CA GLU A 110 14.90 -20.14 12.75
C GLU A 110 15.81 -18.91 12.44
N HIS A 111 16.94 -19.14 11.77
CA HIS A 111 17.88 -18.07 11.41
C HIS A 111 17.42 -17.26 10.18
N ASP A 112 16.33 -17.69 9.51
CA ASP A 112 15.78 -17.05 8.34
C ASP A 112 14.47 -16.31 8.61
N LYS A 113 14.00 -16.31 9.86
CA LYS A 113 12.76 -15.66 10.28
C LYS A 113 12.93 -14.16 10.46
N HIS A 114 12.12 -13.38 9.73
CA HIS A 114 12.02 -11.94 9.85
C HIS A 114 10.61 -11.55 10.31
N ILE A 115 10.48 -11.21 11.57
CA ILE A 115 9.21 -10.75 12.15
C ILE A 115 9.03 -9.26 11.81
N SER A 116 7.85 -8.93 11.30
CA SER A 116 7.41 -7.57 11.05
C SER A 116 6.05 -7.34 11.68
N CYS A 117 5.68 -6.08 11.87
CA CYS A 117 4.35 -5.73 12.37
C CYS A 117 3.66 -4.70 11.47
N THR A 118 2.32 -4.74 11.45
CA THR A 118 1.52 -3.71 10.79
C THR A 118 1.63 -2.40 11.55
N GLY A 119 1.66 -1.27 10.83
CA GLY A 119 1.54 0.05 11.41
C GLY A 119 0.08 0.35 11.74
N GLY A 120 -0.44 -0.19 12.85
CA GLY A 120 -1.85 0.02 13.21
C GLY A 120 -2.13 1.44 13.65
N THR A 121 -2.99 2.16 12.93
CA THR A 121 -3.54 3.48 13.32
C THR A 121 -4.89 3.35 14.03
N SER A 122 -5.60 2.21 13.91
CA SER A 122 -6.97 2.05 14.42
C SER A 122 -7.31 0.62 14.85
N GLY A 123 -6.32 -0.17 15.30
CA GLY A 123 -6.60 -1.56 15.69
C GLY A 123 -5.40 -2.29 16.27
N ALA A 124 -5.61 -3.52 16.73
CA ALA A 124 -4.55 -4.37 17.23
C ALA A 124 -3.43 -4.52 16.19
N LYS A 125 -2.19 -4.31 16.61
CA LYS A 125 -1.02 -4.59 15.76
C LYS A 125 -1.02 -6.07 15.40
N MET A 126 -0.78 -6.39 14.14
CA MET A 126 -0.62 -7.76 13.67
C MET A 126 0.85 -8.01 13.42
N ASN A 127 1.38 -9.06 14.02
CA ASN A 127 2.71 -9.56 13.69
C ASN A 127 2.59 -10.57 12.55
N PHE A 128 3.57 -10.56 11.66
CA PHE A 128 3.69 -11.55 10.59
C PHE A 128 5.16 -11.86 10.31
N LEU A 129 5.41 -13.02 9.73
CA LEU A 129 6.74 -13.55 9.50
C LEU A 129 7.02 -13.69 8.00
N ARG A 130 8.28 -13.45 7.62
CA ARG A 130 8.81 -13.64 6.27
C ARG A 130 10.19 -14.26 6.35
N ASP A 131 10.56 -15.03 5.35
CA ASP A 131 11.92 -15.53 5.14
C ASP A 131 12.74 -14.64 4.18
N ASN A 132 14.03 -14.92 4.03
CA ASN A 132 14.90 -14.20 3.10
C ASN A 132 14.49 -14.42 1.64
N ARG A 133 13.93 -15.58 1.30
CA ARG A 133 13.40 -15.88 -0.04
C ARG A 133 12.25 -14.90 -0.37
N CYS A 134 11.25 -14.80 0.49
CA CYS A 134 10.14 -13.84 0.32
C CYS A 134 10.65 -12.41 0.19
N ARG A 135 11.61 -11.99 1.03
CA ARG A 135 12.21 -10.65 0.98
C ARG A 135 12.92 -10.39 -0.35
N ALA A 136 13.69 -11.37 -0.88
CA ALA A 136 14.37 -11.24 -2.15
C ALA A 136 13.39 -11.07 -3.33
N HIS A 137 12.34 -11.89 -3.39
CA HIS A 137 11.30 -11.79 -4.41
C HIS A 137 10.57 -10.44 -4.36
N ARG A 138 10.14 -9.99 -3.17
CA ARG A 138 9.47 -8.70 -3.00
C ARG A 138 10.35 -7.53 -3.44
N LEU A 139 11.64 -7.55 -3.11
CA LEU A 139 12.58 -6.51 -3.54
C LEU A 139 12.78 -6.54 -5.07
N ALA A 140 12.83 -7.70 -5.69
CA ALA A 140 12.96 -7.84 -7.13
C ALA A 140 11.74 -7.29 -7.88
N ILE A 141 10.52 -7.54 -7.37
CA ILE A 141 9.28 -6.98 -7.92
C ILE A 141 9.23 -5.46 -7.74
N GLN A 142 9.65 -4.95 -6.59
CA GLN A 142 9.81 -3.52 -6.38
C GLN A 142 10.76 -2.90 -7.41
N TRP A 143 11.92 -3.51 -7.65
CA TRP A 143 12.87 -3.05 -8.66
C TRP A 143 12.31 -3.09 -10.08
N ARG A 144 11.49 -4.12 -10.42
CA ARG A 144 10.78 -4.16 -11.70
C ARG A 144 9.86 -2.95 -11.85
N SER A 145 9.04 -2.66 -10.82
CA SER A 145 8.15 -1.48 -10.84
C SER A 145 8.94 -0.18 -10.92
N ASP A 146 10.06 -0.08 -10.19
CA ASP A 146 10.97 1.08 -10.28
C ASP A 146 11.54 1.26 -11.69
N ALA A 147 11.84 0.15 -12.38
CA ALA A 147 12.36 0.21 -13.74
C ALA A 147 11.36 0.78 -14.75
N TRP A 148 10.05 0.76 -14.47
CA TRP A 148 9.04 1.42 -15.32
C TRP A 148 9.16 2.96 -15.27
N THR A 149 9.79 3.53 -14.25
CA THR A 149 10.14 4.96 -14.18
C THR A 149 11.39 5.33 -14.97
N GLY A 150 12.09 4.34 -15.56
CA GLY A 150 13.39 4.51 -16.18
C GLY A 150 14.57 4.34 -15.20
N TRP A 151 14.32 4.04 -13.93
CA TRP A 151 15.38 3.68 -12.98
C TRP A 151 15.97 2.30 -13.30
N GLU A 152 17.24 2.10 -12.95
CA GLU A 152 17.93 0.82 -13.09
C GLU A 152 18.73 0.49 -11.82
N PRO A 153 18.87 -0.82 -11.47
CA PRO A 153 19.68 -1.24 -10.34
C PRO A 153 21.10 -0.66 -10.37
N GLY A 154 21.53 -0.13 -9.24
CA GLY A 154 22.81 0.58 -9.11
C GLY A 154 22.72 2.10 -9.27
N SER A 155 21.59 2.63 -9.77
CA SER A 155 21.31 4.08 -9.74
C SER A 155 20.92 4.53 -8.33
N ASN A 156 21.16 5.80 -7.98
CA ASN A 156 20.80 6.33 -6.68
C ASN A 156 19.28 6.36 -6.49
N VAL A 157 18.83 5.94 -5.30
CA VAL A 157 17.45 6.06 -4.84
C VAL A 157 17.43 6.80 -3.50
N ALA A 158 16.59 7.79 -3.35
CA ALA A 158 16.34 8.46 -2.09
C ALA A 158 14.94 8.11 -1.56
N TYR A 159 14.86 7.58 -0.35
CA TYR A 159 13.61 7.41 0.39
C TYR A 159 13.42 8.62 1.29
N VAL A 160 12.43 9.44 1.01
CA VAL A 160 11.97 10.53 1.88
C VAL A 160 10.80 9.99 2.69
N TRP A 161 11.11 9.49 3.91
CA TRP A 161 10.20 8.58 4.60
C TRP A 161 9.86 9.05 6.01
N PRO A 162 8.56 9.23 6.37
CA PRO A 162 8.16 9.75 7.67
C PRO A 162 8.19 8.72 8.79
N ALA A 163 8.07 7.43 8.47
CA ALA A 163 7.93 6.39 9.47
C ALA A 163 9.30 6.00 10.08
N ALA A 164 9.60 6.46 11.27
CA ALA A 164 10.82 6.13 12.01
C ALA A 164 11.02 4.62 12.24
N GLN A 165 9.95 3.85 12.32
CA GLN A 165 9.96 2.39 12.47
C GLN A 165 10.46 1.65 11.22
N ASP A 166 10.39 2.28 10.04
CA ASP A 166 10.93 1.74 8.79
C ASP A 166 12.41 2.12 8.60
N LEU A 167 12.88 3.10 9.38
CA LEU A 167 14.27 3.47 9.47
C LEU A 167 14.93 2.51 10.47
N SER A 168 15.58 1.46 9.97
CA SER A 168 16.21 0.44 10.86
C SER A 168 17.07 1.09 11.96
N PRO A 169 16.68 1.00 13.25
CA PRO A 169 17.44 1.63 14.35
C PRO A 169 18.77 0.92 14.64
N ARG A 170 19.01 -0.23 14.01
CA ARG A 170 20.18 -1.09 14.27
C ARG A 170 21.34 -0.89 13.31
N THR A 171 21.23 0.00 12.31
CA THR A 171 22.33 0.25 11.39
C THR A 171 23.27 1.32 11.94
N THR A 172 24.51 0.94 12.23
CA THR A 172 25.58 1.88 12.55
C THR A 172 25.79 2.84 11.36
N TRP A 173 26.36 4.02 11.62
CA TRP A 173 26.69 4.96 10.55
C TRP A 173 27.59 4.34 9.46
N LYS A 174 28.51 3.42 9.85
CA LYS A 174 29.36 2.65 8.91
C LYS A 174 28.51 1.74 8.00
N GLN A 175 27.50 1.05 8.55
CA GLN A 175 26.61 0.20 7.76
C GLN A 175 25.74 1.03 6.80
N LYS A 176 25.28 2.21 7.23
CA LYS A 176 24.55 3.14 6.33
C LYS A 176 25.43 3.58 5.16
N LEU A 177 26.70 3.95 5.43
CA LEU A 177 27.63 4.31 4.37
C LEU A 177 27.89 3.13 3.41
N VAL A 178 28.18 1.95 3.94
CA VAL A 178 28.41 0.75 3.12
C VAL A 178 27.19 0.43 2.25
N SER A 179 25.98 0.48 2.84
CA SER A 179 24.73 0.29 2.09
C SER A 179 24.59 1.33 0.97
N GLN A 180 24.72 2.61 1.28
CA GLN A 180 24.62 3.69 0.29
C GLN A 180 25.64 3.54 -0.84
N TYR A 181 26.90 3.23 -0.52
CA TYR A 181 27.93 3.04 -1.53
C TYR A 181 27.69 1.78 -2.40
N ALA A 182 27.27 0.68 -1.78
CA ALA A 182 27.08 -0.58 -2.48
C ALA A 182 25.79 -0.63 -3.29
N THR A 183 24.69 -0.08 -2.77
CA THR A 183 23.35 -0.21 -3.37
C THR A 183 22.83 1.07 -4.03
N GLY A 184 23.38 2.24 -3.66
CA GLY A 184 22.86 3.54 -4.08
C GLY A 184 21.61 4.00 -3.30
N VAL A 185 21.16 3.24 -2.30
CA VAL A 185 19.98 3.57 -1.49
C VAL A 185 20.34 4.52 -0.37
N SER A 186 19.62 5.61 -0.24
CA SER A 186 19.69 6.58 0.85
C SER A 186 18.34 6.76 1.49
N VAL A 187 18.27 6.82 2.81
CA VAL A 187 17.03 7.06 3.55
C VAL A 187 17.13 8.37 4.29
N ILE A 188 16.19 9.26 4.05
CA ILE A 188 16.08 10.60 4.62
C ILE A 188 14.80 10.61 5.47
N SER A 189 14.93 11.01 6.75
CA SER A 189 13.79 11.09 7.65
C SER A 189 12.94 12.33 7.34
N ALA A 190 11.62 12.14 7.19
CA ALA A 190 10.63 13.18 6.94
C ALA A 190 9.48 13.13 7.98
N GLY A 191 9.75 12.65 9.20
CA GLY A 191 8.73 12.48 10.23
C GLY A 191 8.21 13.79 10.83
N VAL A 192 9.01 14.85 10.81
CA VAL A 192 8.61 16.21 11.17
C VAL A 192 9.16 17.12 10.09
N LEU A 193 8.32 17.91 9.48
CA LEU A 193 8.69 18.85 8.42
C LEU A 193 8.54 20.29 8.94
N ASN A 194 9.64 21.00 8.93
CA ASN A 194 9.75 22.42 9.17
C ASN A 194 10.82 22.98 8.25
N GLU A 195 10.98 24.29 8.19
CA GLU A 195 11.91 24.99 7.29
C GLU A 195 13.35 24.43 7.38
N THR A 196 13.85 24.20 8.59
CA THR A 196 15.20 23.67 8.82
C THR A 196 15.34 22.24 8.27
N ILE A 197 14.36 21.40 8.50
CA ILE A 197 14.38 20.00 8.03
C ILE A 197 14.21 19.95 6.51
N LEU A 198 13.32 20.76 5.93
CA LEU A 198 13.14 20.88 4.48
C LEU A 198 14.44 21.32 3.78
N SER A 199 15.13 22.33 4.35
CA SER A 199 16.46 22.76 3.87
C SER A 199 17.47 21.61 3.89
N GLN A 200 17.51 20.83 4.98
CA GLN A 200 18.40 19.69 5.11
C GLN A 200 18.07 18.57 4.10
N ILE A 201 16.78 18.27 3.90
CA ILE A 201 16.32 17.28 2.91
C ILE A 201 16.73 17.73 1.50
N ALA A 202 16.54 19.00 1.16
CA ALA A 202 16.93 19.56 -0.14
C ALA A 202 18.45 19.45 -0.37
N ALA A 203 19.26 19.80 0.63
CA ALA A 203 20.73 19.65 0.58
C ALA A 203 21.16 18.19 0.40
N ASP A 204 20.51 17.26 1.11
CA ASP A 204 20.78 15.83 1.00
C ASP A 204 20.39 15.29 -0.40
N LEU A 205 19.24 15.68 -0.96
CA LEU A 205 18.84 15.32 -2.31
C LEU A 205 19.82 15.84 -3.37
N CYS A 206 20.27 17.10 -3.26
CA CYS A 206 21.29 17.67 -4.15
C CYS A 206 22.63 16.89 -4.05
N ARG A 207 23.01 16.43 -2.87
CA ARG A 207 24.23 15.65 -2.64
C ARG A 207 24.11 14.21 -3.17
N ILE A 208 22.97 13.55 -2.94
CA ILE A 208 22.70 12.17 -3.36
C ILE A 208 22.54 12.08 -4.87
N LYS A 209 21.94 13.08 -5.50
CA LYS A 209 21.58 13.10 -6.93
C LYS A 209 20.79 11.84 -7.30
N PRO A 210 19.58 11.64 -6.73
CA PRO A 210 18.81 10.45 -6.98
C PRO A 210 18.32 10.37 -8.42
N ALA A 211 18.32 9.17 -8.99
CA ALA A 211 17.60 8.87 -10.23
C ALA A 211 16.13 8.54 -9.94
N LEU A 212 15.82 8.15 -8.69
CA LEU A 212 14.47 7.85 -8.23
C LEU A 212 14.30 8.36 -6.80
N ILE A 213 13.17 9.01 -6.51
CA ILE A 213 12.73 9.35 -5.16
C ILE A 213 11.53 8.46 -4.82
N ARG A 214 11.49 7.95 -3.60
CA ARG A 214 10.32 7.29 -3.02
C ARG A 214 9.86 8.10 -1.81
N CYS A 215 8.58 8.47 -1.78
CA CYS A 215 8.03 9.28 -0.69
C CYS A 215 6.56 8.95 -0.44
N PHE A 216 6.07 9.38 0.72
CA PHE A 216 4.63 9.54 0.93
C PHE A 216 4.16 10.80 0.19
N PRO A 217 2.94 10.82 -0.40
CA PRO A 217 2.39 12.03 -1.03
C PRO A 217 2.49 13.27 -0.16
N SER A 218 2.15 13.16 1.12
CA SER A 218 2.20 14.25 2.09
C SER A 218 3.60 14.85 2.21
N ALA A 219 4.59 14.02 2.52
CA ALA A 219 5.98 14.47 2.64
C ALA A 219 6.57 14.94 1.30
N GLY A 220 6.20 14.27 0.21
CA GLY A 220 6.59 14.64 -1.15
C GLY A 220 6.10 16.02 -1.54
N THR A 221 4.85 16.38 -1.20
CA THR A 221 4.27 17.70 -1.47
C THR A 221 5.03 18.81 -0.76
N GLU A 222 5.31 18.67 0.54
CA GLU A 222 6.04 19.66 1.32
C GLU A 222 7.47 19.88 0.79
N VAL A 223 8.18 18.78 0.49
CA VAL A 223 9.53 18.87 -0.06
C VAL A 223 9.51 19.47 -1.47
N ALA A 224 8.55 19.09 -2.32
CA ALA A 224 8.40 19.62 -3.67
C ALA A 224 8.13 21.12 -3.65
N GLN A 225 7.24 21.59 -2.78
CA GLN A 225 6.94 23.01 -2.60
C GLN A 225 8.20 23.78 -2.18
N TYR A 226 8.93 23.26 -1.19
CA TYR A 226 10.20 23.86 -0.75
C TYR A 226 11.22 23.99 -1.88
N LEU A 227 11.41 22.92 -2.68
CA LEU A 227 12.33 22.93 -3.81
C LEU A 227 11.91 23.96 -4.86
N HIS A 228 10.62 24.05 -5.16
CA HIS A 228 10.05 25.03 -6.10
C HIS A 228 10.31 26.46 -5.63
N ASP A 229 9.97 26.80 -4.39
CA ASP A 229 10.05 28.14 -3.84
C ASP A 229 11.50 28.65 -3.74
N HIS A 230 12.45 27.72 -3.53
CA HIS A 230 13.88 28.03 -3.48
C HIS A 230 14.62 27.81 -4.81
N HIS A 231 13.90 27.52 -5.91
CA HIS A 231 14.45 27.28 -7.25
C HIS A 231 15.55 26.20 -7.29
N ILE A 232 15.36 25.14 -6.49
CA ILE A 232 16.34 24.02 -6.38
C ILE A 232 15.95 22.92 -7.38
N ALA A 233 16.82 22.67 -8.36
CA ALA A 233 16.62 21.62 -9.36
C ALA A 233 17.35 20.32 -8.96
N LEU A 234 16.76 19.18 -9.31
CA LEU A 234 17.35 17.85 -9.13
C LEU A 234 17.66 17.19 -10.48
N PRO A 235 18.76 17.57 -11.15
CA PRO A 235 19.08 17.06 -12.47
C PRO A 235 19.35 15.56 -12.45
N GLY A 236 18.76 14.83 -13.40
CA GLY A 236 18.90 13.38 -13.54
C GLY A 236 17.86 12.55 -12.76
N LEU A 237 16.92 13.19 -12.07
CA LEU A 237 15.75 12.53 -11.49
C LEU A 237 14.84 12.06 -12.63
N ARG A 238 14.43 10.78 -12.60
CA ARG A 238 13.62 10.15 -13.64
C ARG A 238 12.17 9.97 -13.23
N GLY A 239 11.91 9.90 -11.93
CA GLY A 239 10.57 9.75 -11.40
C GLY A 239 10.52 9.84 -9.87
N VAL A 240 9.30 10.07 -9.38
CA VAL A 240 8.96 10.05 -7.97
C VAL A 240 7.93 8.95 -7.75
N VAL A 241 8.27 7.91 -7.00
CA VAL A 241 7.33 6.85 -6.62
C VAL A 241 6.62 7.27 -5.34
N SER A 242 5.33 7.48 -5.45
CA SER A 242 4.43 7.82 -4.35
C SER A 242 3.82 6.55 -3.76
N ALA A 243 3.99 6.31 -2.47
CA ALA A 243 3.52 5.10 -1.80
C ALA A 243 3.01 5.37 -0.38
N GLY A 244 2.20 4.46 0.15
CA GLY A 244 1.73 4.49 1.54
C GLY A 244 0.46 5.28 1.78
N GLU A 245 0.11 6.18 0.88
CA GLU A 245 -1.13 6.97 0.85
C GLU A 245 -1.61 7.08 -0.61
N SER A 246 -2.89 7.39 -0.80
CA SER A 246 -3.41 7.75 -2.12
C SER A 246 -2.93 9.14 -2.50
N VAL A 247 -2.37 9.31 -3.68
CA VAL A 247 -1.96 10.61 -4.21
C VAL A 247 -3.13 11.28 -4.94
N SER A 248 -3.48 12.50 -4.55
CA SER A 248 -4.48 13.31 -5.27
C SER A 248 -3.87 13.99 -6.51
N ASP A 249 -4.74 14.41 -7.45
CA ASP A 249 -4.29 15.15 -8.66
C ASP A 249 -3.55 16.45 -8.26
N THR A 250 -4.03 17.15 -7.23
CA THR A 250 -3.37 18.37 -6.72
C THR A 250 -1.97 18.06 -6.19
N GLN A 251 -1.84 17.02 -5.34
CA GLN A 251 -0.53 16.60 -4.83
C GLN A 251 0.40 16.15 -5.94
N ARG A 252 -0.11 15.40 -6.92
CA ARG A 252 0.65 14.97 -8.10
C ARG A 252 1.24 16.17 -8.82
N ASN A 253 0.42 17.17 -9.12
CA ASN A 253 0.85 18.38 -9.82
C ASN A 253 1.93 19.16 -9.06
N VAL A 254 1.77 19.32 -7.73
CA VAL A 254 2.78 20.00 -6.89
C VAL A 254 4.08 19.20 -6.86
N ILE A 255 4.01 17.88 -6.68
CA ILE A 255 5.19 17.00 -6.64
C ILE A 255 5.92 17.03 -7.98
N GLU A 256 5.20 16.89 -9.10
CA GLU A 256 5.81 16.90 -10.44
C GLU A 256 6.45 18.26 -10.77
N SER A 257 5.79 19.36 -10.43
CA SER A 257 6.32 20.70 -10.61
C SER A 257 7.58 20.95 -9.77
N GLY A 258 7.55 20.61 -8.48
CA GLY A 258 8.66 20.91 -7.56
C GLY A 258 9.87 19.99 -7.75
N PHE A 259 9.66 18.71 -8.05
CA PHE A 259 10.76 17.78 -8.33
C PHE A 259 11.24 17.81 -9.78
N GLY A 260 10.44 18.33 -10.72
CA GLY A 260 10.73 18.32 -12.16
C GLY A 260 10.76 16.93 -12.77
N ALA A 261 9.96 16.00 -12.25
CA ALA A 261 9.91 14.59 -12.68
C ALA A 261 8.50 14.00 -12.47
N PRO A 262 8.05 13.03 -13.31
CA PRO A 262 6.72 12.45 -13.20
C PRO A 262 6.54 11.63 -11.91
N VAL A 263 5.32 11.63 -11.38
CA VAL A 263 4.91 10.82 -10.23
C VAL A 263 4.35 9.48 -10.70
N PHE A 264 4.78 8.41 -10.05
CA PHE A 264 4.30 7.04 -10.23
C PHE A 264 3.63 6.55 -8.95
N ASN A 265 2.36 6.26 -8.98
CA ASN A 265 1.64 5.75 -7.83
C ASN A 265 1.96 4.27 -7.60
N LEU A 266 2.17 3.89 -6.33
CA LEU A 266 2.50 2.52 -5.92
C LEU A 266 1.56 2.06 -4.81
N TYR A 267 0.78 1.05 -5.08
CA TYR A 267 0.01 0.34 -4.07
C TYR A 267 0.82 -0.83 -3.50
N ALA A 268 1.21 -0.70 -2.25
CA ALA A 268 2.00 -1.69 -1.53
C ALA A 268 1.67 -1.70 -0.04
N SER A 269 1.87 -2.83 0.60
CA SER A 269 1.75 -2.95 2.05
C SER A 269 2.93 -3.71 2.66
N ARG A 270 3.09 -3.60 3.98
CA ARG A 270 4.12 -4.37 4.69
C ARG A 270 3.83 -5.86 4.67
N GLU A 271 2.55 -6.22 4.72
CA GLU A 271 2.05 -7.58 4.81
C GLU A 271 2.34 -8.38 3.53
N VAL A 272 2.05 -7.81 2.37
CA VAL A 272 2.09 -8.52 1.09
C VAL A 272 3.07 -7.94 0.06
N GLY A 273 3.72 -6.81 0.35
CA GLY A 273 4.66 -6.15 -0.56
C GLY A 273 3.99 -5.31 -1.63
N THR A 274 4.60 -5.20 -2.81
CA THR A 274 4.06 -4.46 -3.96
C THR A 274 2.89 -5.22 -4.57
N THR A 275 1.71 -4.63 -4.53
CA THR A 275 0.49 -5.20 -5.13
C THR A 275 0.26 -4.67 -6.53
N ALA A 276 0.38 -3.35 -6.73
CA ALA A 276 0.20 -2.76 -8.04
C ALA A 276 1.00 -1.45 -8.17
N ALA A 277 1.39 -1.11 -9.41
CA ALA A 277 2.20 0.08 -9.68
C ALA A 277 1.81 0.73 -11.02
N GLU A 278 1.91 2.05 -11.09
CA GLU A 278 1.75 2.80 -12.33
C GLU A 278 2.90 2.56 -13.30
N CYS A 279 2.59 2.59 -14.59
CA CYS A 279 3.55 2.74 -15.68
C CYS A 279 3.59 4.20 -16.19
N SER A 280 4.35 4.46 -17.25
CA SER A 280 4.49 5.79 -17.86
C SER A 280 3.21 6.37 -18.49
N GLN A 281 2.10 5.62 -18.52
CA GLN A 281 0.80 6.12 -18.99
C GLN A 281 -0.01 6.81 -17.90
N HIS A 282 0.35 6.64 -16.63
CA HIS A 282 -0.27 7.28 -15.45
C HIS A 282 -1.81 7.18 -15.38
N ARG A 283 -2.37 6.03 -15.84
CA ARG A 283 -3.83 5.85 -15.87
C ARG A 283 -4.33 4.94 -14.76
N HIS A 284 -3.75 3.74 -14.67
CA HIS A 284 -4.14 2.67 -13.74
C HIS A 284 -2.91 1.97 -13.18
N LEU A 285 -3.12 1.15 -12.15
CA LEU A 285 -2.06 0.39 -11.53
C LEU A 285 -1.99 -1.02 -12.12
N HIS A 286 -0.84 -1.44 -12.60
CA HIS A 286 -0.57 -2.80 -13.06
C HIS A 286 -0.41 -3.74 -11.86
N ILE A 287 -1.28 -4.74 -11.73
CA ILE A 287 -1.27 -5.71 -10.63
C ILE A 287 -0.11 -6.69 -10.82
N ALA A 288 0.69 -6.90 -9.79
CA ALA A 288 1.80 -7.87 -9.78
C ALA A 288 1.27 -9.32 -9.64
N VAL A 289 0.49 -9.79 -10.64
CA VAL A 289 -0.16 -11.11 -10.61
C VAL A 289 0.82 -12.27 -10.57
N ASP A 290 2.06 -12.08 -10.98
CA ASP A 290 3.16 -13.04 -10.84
C ASP A 290 3.66 -13.22 -9.39
N SER A 291 3.08 -12.48 -8.46
CA SER A 291 3.39 -12.55 -7.02
C SER A 291 2.17 -12.55 -6.12
N GLN A 292 1.00 -12.25 -6.64
CA GLN A 292 -0.23 -12.14 -5.85
C GLN A 292 -1.46 -12.55 -6.67
N VAL A 293 -2.48 -13.07 -5.96
CA VAL A 293 -3.85 -13.09 -6.48
C VAL A 293 -4.61 -11.96 -5.80
N VAL A 294 -5.19 -11.06 -6.58
CA VAL A 294 -6.02 -9.96 -6.10
C VAL A 294 -7.47 -10.25 -6.46
N GLU A 295 -8.33 -10.29 -5.45
CA GLU A 295 -9.77 -10.44 -5.58
C GLU A 295 -10.46 -9.15 -5.13
N ILE A 296 -11.48 -8.72 -5.86
CA ILE A 296 -12.38 -7.66 -5.42
C ILE A 296 -13.69 -8.33 -4.99
N VAL A 297 -14.12 -8.08 -3.75
CA VAL A 297 -15.24 -8.84 -3.15
C VAL A 297 -16.21 -7.93 -2.41
N THR A 298 -17.49 -8.26 -2.45
CA THR A 298 -18.54 -7.60 -1.65
C THR A 298 -19.50 -8.66 -1.12
N ALA A 299 -19.74 -8.64 0.19
CA ALA A 299 -20.62 -9.62 0.85
C ALA A 299 -20.28 -11.09 0.51
N GLY A 300 -19.00 -11.41 0.41
CA GLY A 300 -18.52 -12.77 0.12
C GLY A 300 -18.53 -13.16 -1.37
N LYS A 301 -18.98 -12.30 -2.27
CA LYS A 301 -19.00 -12.54 -3.71
C LYS A 301 -17.93 -11.75 -4.42
N ARG A 302 -17.28 -12.39 -5.41
CA ARG A 302 -16.34 -11.71 -6.30
C ARG A 302 -17.13 -10.73 -7.19
N MET A 303 -16.59 -9.51 -7.32
CA MET A 303 -17.19 -8.44 -8.11
C MET A 303 -16.82 -8.57 -9.59
N ALA A 304 -17.69 -8.07 -10.47
CA ALA A 304 -17.38 -7.93 -11.89
C ALA A 304 -16.34 -6.81 -12.13
N LEU A 305 -15.76 -6.80 -13.32
CA LEU A 305 -14.85 -5.72 -13.74
C LEU A 305 -15.56 -4.36 -13.68
N GLY A 306 -14.91 -3.35 -13.16
CA GLY A 306 -15.46 -2.01 -12.95
C GLY A 306 -16.29 -1.85 -11.67
N GLU A 307 -16.66 -2.92 -11.00
CA GLU A 307 -17.36 -2.85 -9.72
C GLU A 307 -16.40 -2.75 -8.55
N PHE A 308 -16.71 -1.87 -7.60
CA PHE A 308 -15.90 -1.65 -6.41
C PHE A 308 -16.23 -2.64 -5.30
N GLY A 309 -15.19 -3.05 -4.57
CA GLY A 309 -15.33 -3.94 -3.40
C GLY A 309 -14.08 -3.96 -2.53
N ASP A 310 -14.12 -4.77 -1.48
CA ASP A 310 -12.98 -5.00 -0.61
C ASP A 310 -11.87 -5.75 -1.35
N ILE A 311 -10.64 -5.29 -1.18
CA ILE A 311 -9.46 -5.93 -1.76
C ILE A 311 -9.03 -7.09 -0.86
N VAL A 312 -9.00 -8.28 -1.44
CA VAL A 312 -8.50 -9.50 -0.79
C VAL A 312 -7.29 -10.00 -1.56
N ILE A 313 -6.21 -10.31 -0.86
CA ILE A 313 -4.92 -10.67 -1.47
C ILE A 313 -4.45 -12.03 -0.98
N THR A 314 -4.05 -12.89 -1.93
CA THR A 314 -3.23 -14.07 -1.64
C THR A 314 -1.79 -13.79 -2.04
N ASP A 315 -0.86 -13.78 -1.07
CA ASP A 315 0.57 -13.56 -1.29
C ASP A 315 1.25 -14.87 -1.72
N LEU A 316 1.63 -14.96 -2.98
CA LEU A 316 2.26 -16.15 -3.57
C LEU A 316 3.73 -16.34 -3.19
N LEU A 317 4.32 -15.40 -2.47
CA LEU A 317 5.75 -15.38 -2.16
C LEU A 317 6.08 -15.85 -0.75
N ASN A 318 5.15 -15.67 0.20
CA ASN A 318 5.42 -15.93 1.61
C ASN A 318 5.09 -17.37 2.00
N TYR A 319 6.08 -18.24 1.90
CA TYR A 319 5.98 -19.64 2.33
C TYR A 319 6.22 -19.82 3.83
N ALA A 320 6.90 -18.87 4.47
CA ALA A 320 7.18 -18.93 5.91
C ALA A 320 5.92 -18.74 6.77
N MET A 321 4.99 -17.91 6.31
CA MET A 321 3.68 -17.67 6.93
C MET A 321 2.70 -17.31 5.81
N PRO A 322 2.10 -18.33 5.16
CA PRO A 322 1.21 -18.09 4.03
C PRO A 322 0.03 -17.19 4.39
N MET A 323 -0.24 -16.21 3.53
CA MET A 323 -1.40 -15.33 3.63
C MET A 323 -2.33 -15.57 2.44
N ILE A 324 -3.27 -16.50 2.62
CA ILE A 324 -4.26 -16.90 1.62
C ILE A 324 -5.55 -16.18 1.90
N ARG A 325 -6.08 -15.44 0.89
CA ARG A 325 -7.28 -14.61 0.97
C ARG A 325 -7.25 -13.60 2.12
N TYR A 326 -6.13 -12.90 2.26
CA TYR A 326 -5.98 -11.87 3.31
C TYR A 326 -6.80 -10.63 2.98
N ALA A 327 -7.80 -10.35 3.83
CA ALA A 327 -8.60 -9.13 3.78
C ALA A 327 -7.75 -7.96 4.27
N ILE A 328 -7.08 -7.28 3.32
CA ILE A 328 -6.15 -6.21 3.63
C ILE A 328 -6.88 -4.97 4.17
N GLY A 329 -8.16 -4.82 3.79
CA GLY A 329 -9.09 -3.81 4.24
C GLY A 329 -9.02 -2.52 3.46
N ASP A 330 -8.46 -2.55 2.29
CA ASP A 330 -8.54 -1.50 1.29
C ASP A 330 -9.67 -1.79 0.31
N TYR A 331 -10.09 -0.79 -0.46
CA TYR A 331 -11.22 -0.82 -1.37
C TYR A 331 -10.79 -0.41 -2.77
N GLY A 332 -11.28 -1.08 -3.80
CA GLY A 332 -10.88 -0.82 -5.18
C GLY A 332 -11.73 -1.57 -6.19
N SER A 333 -11.38 -1.45 -7.48
CA SER A 333 -12.00 -2.20 -8.57
C SER A 333 -10.97 -2.67 -9.60
N LEU A 334 -11.27 -3.75 -10.31
CA LEU A 334 -10.49 -4.18 -11.47
C LEU A 334 -10.96 -3.43 -12.71
N VAL A 335 -10.02 -3.02 -13.56
CA VAL A 335 -10.31 -2.30 -14.80
C VAL A 335 -10.36 -3.28 -15.96
N GLU A 336 -11.33 -3.11 -16.85
CA GLU A 336 -11.40 -3.87 -18.09
C GLU A 336 -10.43 -3.31 -19.15
N GLY A 337 -9.85 -4.21 -19.94
CA GLY A 337 -8.99 -3.87 -21.07
C GLY A 337 -7.49 -3.87 -20.76
N ASP A 338 -6.73 -3.34 -21.72
CA ASP A 338 -5.28 -3.30 -21.70
C ASP A 338 -4.76 -1.88 -21.59
N CYS A 339 -3.60 -1.73 -20.96
CA CYS A 339 -2.90 -0.44 -20.94
C CYS A 339 -2.16 -0.19 -22.25
N PRO A 340 -2.22 1.04 -22.81
CA PRO A 340 -1.45 1.40 -24.02
C PRO A 340 0.07 1.25 -23.87
N CYS A 341 0.60 1.07 -22.66
CA CYS A 341 2.03 0.82 -22.43
C CYS A 341 2.51 -0.55 -22.94
N GLY A 342 1.58 -1.47 -23.23
CA GLY A 342 1.87 -2.83 -23.71
C GLY A 342 2.28 -3.84 -22.63
N LEU A 343 2.31 -3.46 -21.34
CA LEU A 343 2.55 -4.39 -20.25
C LEU A 343 1.35 -5.36 -20.08
N PRO A 344 1.58 -6.67 -19.88
CA PRO A 344 0.51 -7.68 -19.91
C PRO A 344 -0.28 -7.78 -18.60
N PHE A 345 0.04 -7.01 -17.58
CA PHE A 345 -0.54 -7.11 -16.25
C PHE A 345 -1.99 -6.58 -16.21
N PRO A 346 -2.92 -7.28 -15.55
CA PRO A 346 -4.25 -6.75 -15.25
C PRO A 346 -4.17 -5.42 -14.50
N LEU A 347 -5.24 -4.63 -14.62
CA LEU A 347 -5.28 -3.27 -14.12
C LEU A 347 -6.17 -3.16 -12.89
N LEU A 348 -5.70 -2.40 -11.92
CA LEU A 348 -6.43 -1.98 -10.72
C LEU A 348 -6.74 -0.49 -10.85
N GLU A 349 -7.98 -0.12 -10.57
CA GLU A 349 -8.39 1.28 -10.40
C GLU A 349 -7.76 1.86 -9.13
N ASN A 350 -7.82 3.16 -8.99
CA ASN A 350 -7.33 3.83 -7.80
C ASN A 350 -7.81 3.14 -6.52
N VAL A 351 -6.85 2.75 -5.69
CA VAL A 351 -7.11 2.14 -4.41
C VAL A 351 -7.51 3.22 -3.42
N VAL A 352 -8.64 3.01 -2.79
CA VAL A 352 -9.06 3.81 -1.66
C VAL A 352 -8.67 3.06 -0.40
N GLY A 353 -7.62 3.51 0.26
CA GLY A 353 -7.10 2.87 1.45
C GLY A 353 -8.01 3.03 2.66
N ARG A 354 -7.78 2.20 3.68
CA ARG A 354 -8.37 2.39 5.01
C ARG A 354 -7.93 3.72 5.56
N THR A 355 -8.86 4.62 5.70
CA THR A 355 -8.56 5.92 6.22
C THR A 355 -9.50 6.30 7.35
N GLY A 356 -9.58 5.46 8.42
CA GLY A 356 -10.30 5.93 9.59
C GLY A 356 -11.03 4.86 10.41
N ASP A 357 -11.85 5.36 11.33
CA ASP A 357 -12.66 4.57 12.23
C ASP A 357 -13.99 4.18 11.58
N ASN A 358 -14.54 3.07 12.06
CA ASN A 358 -15.93 2.72 11.78
C ASN A 358 -16.85 3.76 12.44
N LEU A 359 -17.75 4.34 11.67
CA LEU A 359 -18.81 5.18 12.20
C LEU A 359 -20.00 4.31 12.65
N ARG A 360 -20.92 4.89 13.45
CA ARG A 360 -22.06 4.17 14.03
C ARG A 360 -23.35 4.93 13.75
N ASP A 361 -24.38 4.23 13.32
CA ASP A 361 -25.71 4.83 13.20
C ASP A 361 -26.51 4.74 14.52
N CYS A 362 -27.64 5.42 14.58
CA CYS A 362 -28.50 5.45 15.77
C CYS A 362 -29.16 4.09 16.08
N GLU A 363 -29.12 3.11 15.17
CA GLU A 363 -29.58 1.74 15.39
C GLU A 363 -28.46 0.83 15.96
N GLY A 364 -27.23 1.37 16.12
CA GLY A 364 -26.04 0.64 16.56
C GLY A 364 -25.33 -0.10 15.44
N LYS A 365 -25.74 0.07 14.18
CA LYS A 365 -25.08 -0.52 13.04
C LYS A 365 -23.76 0.19 12.75
N THR A 366 -22.72 -0.57 12.50
CA THR A 366 -21.42 -0.07 12.10
C THR A 366 -21.37 0.21 10.60
N VAL A 367 -20.92 1.41 10.24
CA VAL A 367 -20.65 1.83 8.87
C VAL A 367 -19.14 1.92 8.70
N VAL A 368 -18.58 1.01 7.91
CA VAL A 368 -17.12 0.94 7.70
C VAL A 368 -16.62 2.07 6.81
N PRO A 369 -15.37 2.56 6.99
CA PRO A 369 -14.79 3.65 6.18
C PRO A 369 -14.91 3.42 4.68
N ASN A 370 -14.72 2.17 4.22
CA ASN A 370 -14.79 1.82 2.80
C ASN A 370 -16.15 2.12 2.18
N THR A 371 -17.25 1.86 2.90
CA THR A 371 -18.59 2.22 2.44
C THR A 371 -18.75 3.72 2.28
N LEU A 372 -18.28 4.49 3.28
CA LEU A 372 -18.30 5.95 3.23
C LEU A 372 -17.44 6.48 2.09
N THR A 373 -16.25 5.92 1.92
CA THR A 373 -15.35 6.32 0.85
C THR A 373 -15.94 6.03 -0.53
N ALA A 374 -16.54 4.87 -0.74
CA ALA A 374 -17.21 4.55 -1.99
C ALA A 374 -18.29 5.58 -2.33
N HIS A 375 -19.18 5.87 -1.39
CA HIS A 375 -20.28 6.79 -1.61
C HIS A 375 -19.87 8.27 -1.69
N LEU A 376 -18.91 8.71 -0.87
CA LEU A 376 -18.58 10.13 -0.72
C LEU A 376 -17.41 10.57 -1.61
N ILE A 377 -16.45 9.69 -1.86
CA ILE A 377 -15.23 10.03 -2.61
C ILE A 377 -15.29 9.48 -4.03
N VAL A 378 -15.57 8.17 -4.19
CA VAL A 378 -15.55 7.52 -5.51
C VAL A 378 -16.70 8.01 -6.38
N HIS A 379 -17.92 8.10 -5.83
CA HIS A 379 -19.12 8.54 -6.54
C HIS A 379 -19.46 10.01 -6.30
N GLY A 380 -18.67 10.71 -5.48
CA GLY A 380 -18.89 12.09 -5.10
C GLY A 380 -18.22 13.11 -5.99
N PRO A 381 -18.56 14.39 -5.77
CA PRO A 381 -17.88 15.50 -6.42
C PRO A 381 -16.39 15.50 -6.02
N ARG A 382 -15.53 15.82 -6.99
CA ARG A 382 -14.09 15.98 -6.72
C ARG A 382 -13.90 17.26 -5.89
N VAL A 383 -13.54 17.08 -4.63
CA VAL A 383 -13.08 18.11 -3.71
C VAL A 383 -11.68 17.73 -3.22
N GLY A 384 -10.96 18.62 -2.59
CA GLY A 384 -9.64 18.32 -2.03
C GLY A 384 -9.68 17.21 -0.98
N GLN A 385 -8.96 17.36 0.12
CA GLN A 385 -9.02 16.40 1.22
C GLN A 385 -10.35 16.53 1.95
N VAL A 386 -10.94 15.40 2.37
CA VAL A 386 -12.20 15.35 3.12
C VAL A 386 -12.04 14.48 4.36
N GLN A 387 -12.46 14.95 5.51
CA GLN A 387 -12.47 14.20 6.76
C GLN A 387 -13.86 14.24 7.38
N VAL A 388 -14.38 13.07 7.73
CA VAL A 388 -15.71 12.90 8.34
C VAL A 388 -15.53 12.54 9.82
N ILE A 389 -15.94 13.42 10.72
CA ILE A 389 -15.75 13.28 12.17
C ILE A 389 -17.12 13.09 12.82
N GLN A 390 -17.35 11.92 13.39
CA GLN A 390 -18.57 11.63 14.13
C GLN A 390 -18.35 11.91 15.61
N ASN A 391 -18.95 12.98 16.13
CA ASN A 391 -18.87 13.37 17.53
C ASN A 391 -19.95 12.69 18.38
N THR A 392 -21.15 12.53 17.83
CA THR A 392 -22.27 11.82 18.45
C THR A 392 -23.00 10.98 17.40
N TYR A 393 -23.93 10.13 17.81
CA TYR A 393 -24.77 9.36 16.88
C TYR A 393 -25.59 10.24 15.93
N LYS A 394 -25.88 11.48 16.32
CA LYS A 394 -26.77 12.39 15.59
C LYS A 394 -26.03 13.51 14.86
N GLU A 395 -24.74 13.70 15.12
CA GLU A 395 -23.96 14.81 14.56
C GLU A 395 -22.66 14.32 13.94
N VAL A 396 -22.39 14.82 12.73
CA VAL A 396 -21.14 14.61 11.98
C VAL A 396 -20.59 15.97 11.53
N LEU A 397 -19.29 16.17 11.69
CA LEU A 397 -18.54 17.27 11.11
C LEU A 397 -17.79 16.78 9.86
N VAL A 398 -18.00 17.45 8.73
CA VAL A 398 -17.25 17.23 7.50
C VAL A 398 -16.23 18.35 7.33
N ARG A 399 -14.95 18.05 7.47
CA ARG A 399 -13.84 18.95 7.13
C ARG A 399 -13.47 18.78 5.67
N MET A 400 -13.23 19.90 4.99
CA MET A 400 -12.80 19.89 3.60
C MET A 400 -11.63 20.85 3.41
N SER A 401 -10.56 20.36 2.77
CA SER A 401 -9.48 21.21 2.28
C SER A 401 -9.67 21.40 0.78
N ALA A 402 -10.37 22.48 0.42
CA ALA A 402 -10.76 22.76 -0.96
C ALA A 402 -10.59 24.25 -1.31
N ASP A 403 -9.98 24.52 -2.46
CA ASP A 403 -9.88 25.84 -3.06
C ASP A 403 -10.33 25.76 -4.54
N PRO A 404 -11.42 26.41 -4.93
CA PRO A 404 -12.32 27.24 -4.10
C PRO A 404 -13.13 26.45 -3.07
N ALA A 405 -13.66 27.13 -2.05
CA ALA A 405 -14.52 26.52 -1.03
C ALA A 405 -15.71 25.80 -1.68
N PRO A 406 -16.13 24.63 -1.14
CA PRO A 406 -17.20 23.82 -1.72
C PRO A 406 -18.51 24.58 -1.73
N ASP A 407 -19.19 24.56 -2.86
CA ASP A 407 -20.51 25.18 -3.06
C ASP A 407 -21.62 24.42 -2.33
N GLN A 408 -22.85 24.92 -2.42
CA GLN A 408 -23.99 24.32 -1.74
C GLN A 408 -24.33 22.93 -2.28
N SER A 409 -24.12 22.69 -3.59
CA SER A 409 -24.41 21.37 -4.20
C SER A 409 -23.51 20.27 -3.66
N VAL A 410 -22.24 20.57 -3.43
CA VAL A 410 -21.28 19.67 -2.79
C VAL A 410 -21.71 19.37 -1.35
N ARG A 411 -22.08 20.40 -0.57
CA ARG A 411 -22.54 20.21 0.81
C ARG A 411 -23.81 19.37 0.89
N ASP A 412 -24.75 19.59 -0.01
CA ASP A 412 -26.00 18.83 -0.11
C ASP A 412 -25.73 17.37 -0.47
N PHE A 413 -24.79 17.11 -1.38
CA PHE A 413 -24.37 15.75 -1.72
C PHE A 413 -23.84 15.00 -0.49
N TYR A 414 -22.89 15.59 0.24
CA TYR A 414 -22.33 14.96 1.45
C TYR A 414 -23.38 14.77 2.54
N SER A 415 -24.22 15.78 2.79
CA SER A 415 -25.30 15.70 3.79
C SER A 415 -26.28 14.57 3.47
N THR A 416 -26.72 14.47 2.22
CA THR A 416 -27.69 13.47 1.78
C THR A 416 -27.11 12.07 1.92
N ASN A 417 -25.91 11.83 1.41
CA ASN A 417 -25.28 10.51 1.47
C ASN A 417 -24.94 10.08 2.90
N LEU A 418 -24.42 10.98 3.74
CA LEU A 418 -24.17 10.68 5.16
C LEU A 418 -25.45 10.32 5.91
N LYS A 419 -26.58 11.01 5.67
CA LYS A 419 -27.86 10.67 6.28
C LYS A 419 -28.45 9.35 5.80
N ILE A 420 -28.16 8.95 4.56
CA ILE A 420 -28.52 7.63 4.03
C ILE A 420 -27.71 6.52 4.72
N LEU A 421 -26.41 6.73 4.86
CA LEU A 421 -25.49 5.73 5.40
C LEU A 421 -25.55 5.62 6.93
N LEU A 422 -25.75 6.72 7.63
CA LEU A 422 -25.83 6.81 9.08
C LEU A 422 -27.29 7.10 9.49
N LYS A 423 -28.08 6.05 9.62
CA LYS A 423 -29.50 6.19 9.98
C LYS A 423 -29.67 6.93 11.31
N GLY A 424 -30.57 7.90 11.33
CA GLY A 424 -30.85 8.76 12.47
C GLY A 424 -29.87 9.92 12.65
N LEU A 425 -28.96 10.15 11.69
CA LEU A 425 -28.12 11.33 11.64
C LEU A 425 -29.00 12.57 11.39
N GLU A 426 -28.97 13.54 12.32
CA GLU A 426 -29.78 14.76 12.27
C GLU A 426 -29.00 15.93 11.63
N GLU A 427 -27.76 16.14 12.07
CA GLU A 427 -26.95 17.29 11.70
C GLU A 427 -25.65 16.90 10.99
N VAL A 428 -25.35 17.57 9.87
CA VAL A 428 -24.06 17.53 9.18
C VAL A 428 -23.51 18.94 9.12
N ARG A 429 -22.42 19.19 9.84
CA ARG A 429 -21.71 20.47 9.83
C ARG A 429 -20.54 20.43 8.85
N PHE A 430 -20.19 21.57 8.29
CA PHE A 430 -19.08 21.72 7.35
C PHE A 430 -18.07 22.73 7.86
N GLU A 431 -16.80 22.35 7.79
CA GLU A 431 -15.66 23.22 8.11
C GLU A 431 -14.69 23.21 6.92
N VAL A 432 -14.35 24.39 6.42
CA VAL A 432 -13.31 24.51 5.38
C VAL A 432 -12.01 24.89 6.06
N VAL A 433 -10.96 24.13 5.79
CA VAL A 433 -9.62 24.29 6.36
C VAL A 433 -8.57 24.36 5.25
N ASP A 434 -7.45 25.02 5.50
CA ASP A 434 -6.37 25.11 4.53
C ASP A 434 -5.77 23.73 4.23
N HIS A 435 -5.61 22.90 5.27
CA HIS A 435 -5.15 21.51 5.15
C HIS A 435 -5.73 20.66 6.28
N ILE A 436 -5.82 19.35 6.04
CA ILE A 436 -6.18 18.36 7.05
C ILE A 436 -4.91 17.68 7.53
N SER A 437 -4.62 17.76 8.83
CA SER A 437 -3.42 17.23 9.43
C SER A 437 -3.34 15.69 9.33
N TYR A 438 -2.13 15.18 9.14
CA TYR A 438 -1.83 13.76 9.16
C TYR A 438 -1.53 13.30 10.60
N GLU A 439 -1.73 12.00 10.86
CA GLU A 439 -1.34 11.39 12.13
C GLU A 439 0.20 11.30 12.26
N GLU A 440 0.70 11.01 13.48
CA GLU A 440 2.12 10.73 13.73
C GLU A 440 2.67 9.57 12.87
N SER A 441 1.80 8.69 12.40
CA SER A 441 2.12 7.61 11.45
C SER A 441 2.38 8.11 10.02
N GLY A 442 2.13 9.38 9.74
CA GLY A 442 2.17 9.97 8.40
C GLY A 442 0.95 9.62 7.54
N LYS A 443 -0.10 9.03 8.11
CA LYS A 443 -1.32 8.64 7.39
C LYS A 443 -2.45 9.62 7.61
N TYR A 444 -3.21 9.85 6.55
CA TYR A 444 -4.44 10.61 6.56
C TYR A 444 -5.61 9.77 7.11
N ARG A 445 -6.47 10.35 7.99
CA ARG A 445 -7.71 9.71 8.47
C ARG A 445 -8.92 10.36 7.83
N PHE A 446 -9.60 9.59 6.97
CA PHE A 446 -10.84 10.03 6.32
C PHE A 446 -12.01 10.06 7.29
N THR A 447 -12.15 9.05 8.16
CA THR A 447 -13.19 8.99 9.18
C THR A 447 -12.61 8.95 10.59
N ILE A 448 -13.24 9.69 11.51
CA ILE A 448 -12.93 9.70 12.94
C ILE A 448 -14.22 9.49 13.72
N CYS A 449 -14.25 8.51 14.63
CA CYS A 449 -15.36 8.27 15.53
C CYS A 449 -14.97 8.62 16.97
N ASN A 450 -15.53 9.69 17.49
CA ASN A 450 -15.32 10.13 18.87
C ASN A 450 -16.35 9.54 19.85
N ILE A 451 -17.28 8.69 19.38
CA ILE A 451 -18.25 8.00 20.23
C ILE A 451 -17.50 6.91 21.02
N PRO A 452 -17.55 6.93 22.36
CA PRO A 452 -16.92 5.87 23.17
C PRO A 452 -17.40 4.47 22.78
N PRO A 453 -16.51 3.44 22.76
CA PRO A 453 -16.87 2.08 22.35
C PRO A 453 -18.03 1.47 23.12
N ASP A 454 -18.17 1.80 24.39
CA ASP A 454 -19.18 1.35 25.34
C ASP A 454 -20.45 2.20 25.37
N MET A 455 -20.51 3.30 24.63
CA MET A 455 -21.69 4.16 24.56
C MET A 455 -22.80 3.48 23.75
N PRO A 456 -23.97 3.18 24.35
CA PRO A 456 -25.05 2.54 23.63
C PRO A 456 -25.71 3.50 22.62
N PRO A 457 -26.36 2.97 21.56
CA PRO A 457 -27.14 3.76 20.64
C PRO A 457 -28.30 4.50 21.33
N PRO A 458 -28.72 5.66 20.82
CA PRO A 458 -29.86 6.40 21.38
C PRO A 458 -31.14 5.53 21.38
N GLY A 459 -31.82 5.49 22.52
CA GLY A 459 -33.07 4.71 22.69
C GLY A 459 -32.87 3.27 23.18
N THR A 460 -31.66 2.79 23.39
CA THR A 460 -31.36 1.47 23.95
C THR A 460 -31.03 1.50 25.45
N ALA A 461 -30.98 2.68 26.06
CA ALA A 461 -30.84 2.80 27.52
C ALA A 461 -32.13 2.28 28.18
N ARG A 462 -32.03 1.12 28.87
CA ARG A 462 -33.05 0.61 29.80
C ARG A 462 -32.89 1.28 31.16
#